data_61b84c69a70bcd9f82ce300111926237
#
_entry.id   61b84c69a70bcd9f82ce300111926237
#
_cell.length_a   1.000
_cell.length_b   1.000
_cell.length_c   1.000
_cell.angle_alpha   90.00
_cell.angle_beta   90.00
_cell.angle_gamma   90.00
#
_symmetry.space_group_name_H-M   'P 1'
#
loop_
_entity.id
_entity.type
_entity.pdbx_description
1 polymer ?
#
loop_
_entity_poly.entity_id
_entity_poly.type
_entity_poly.pdbx_seq_one_letter_code
_entity_poly.pdbx_strand_id
1 'polypeptide(L)'
;MEDLREFKQDAGNKGIALLVEDNEINAEIATMQIKELGFEVEWVANGARAVERFGETSAGYYSLVIMDIMMPVMDGLEATRIIRRLDKDDAATVPIVAITANAFPEDKEASFENGVTAFITKPYSKRQLHEVINNLLGTGVAEI
;
A
#
# COMPACT_ATOMS: atom_id res chain seq x y z
N MET A 1 -4.49 -30.74 8.93
CA MET A 1 -5.66 -29.83 9.02
C MET A 1 -5.38 -28.65 9.93
N GLU A 2 -4.92 -28.94 11.12
CA GLU A 2 -4.59 -27.88 12.04
C GLU A 2 -3.46 -27.01 11.52
N ASP A 3 -2.49 -27.65 10.90
CA ASP A 3 -1.35 -26.91 10.35
C ASP A 3 -1.81 -25.88 9.33
N LEU A 4 -2.77 -26.30 8.50
CA LEU A 4 -3.27 -25.40 7.47
C LEU A 4 -4.00 -24.21 8.08
N ARG A 5 -4.75 -24.48 9.14
CA ARG A 5 -5.48 -23.41 9.81
C ARG A 5 -4.53 -22.43 10.49
N GLU A 6 -3.50 -22.96 11.14
CA GLU A 6 -2.49 -22.12 11.77
C GLU A 6 -1.77 -21.30 10.73
N PHE A 7 -1.49 -21.89 9.59
CA PHE A 7 -0.82 -21.19 8.52
C PHE A 7 -1.65 -20.00 8.04
N LYS A 8 -2.96 -20.19 7.91
CA LYS A 8 -3.83 -19.10 7.50
C LYS A 8 -3.88 -17.98 8.53
N GLN A 9 -3.88 -18.33 9.80
CA GLN A 9 -3.86 -17.33 10.85
C GLN A 9 -2.59 -16.53 10.82
N ASP A 10 -1.46 -17.22 10.65
CA ASP A 10 -0.18 -16.55 10.55
C ASP A 10 -0.15 -15.61 9.36
N ALA A 11 -0.71 -16.07 8.23
CA ALA A 11 -0.74 -15.24 7.03
C ALA A 11 -1.52 -13.96 7.27
N GLY A 12 -2.60 -14.03 8.07
CA GLY A 12 -3.42 -12.86 8.34
C GLY A 12 -2.81 -11.91 9.34
N ASN A 13 -1.64 -12.26 9.92
CA ASN A 13 -1.06 -11.47 10.99
C ASN A 13 -0.07 -10.40 10.52
N LYS A 14 0.04 -10.17 9.24
CA LYS A 14 0.92 -9.10 8.77
C LYS A 14 0.30 -7.72 8.95
N GLY A 15 -0.96 -7.67 9.33
CA GLY A 15 -1.63 -6.41 9.60
C GLY A 15 -2.59 -6.05 8.50
N ILE A 16 -2.95 -4.78 8.47
CA ILE A 16 -3.94 -4.28 7.53
C ILE A 16 -3.27 -3.39 6.51
N ALA A 17 -3.51 -3.67 5.23
CA ALA A 17 -3.05 -2.81 4.14
C ALA A 17 -4.21 -1.90 3.74
N LEU A 18 -3.94 -0.62 3.63
CA LEU A 18 -4.90 0.34 3.11
C LEU A 18 -4.68 0.43 1.60
N LEU A 19 -5.67 0.01 0.84
CA LEU A 19 -5.60 0.04 -0.62
C LEU A 19 -6.42 1.21 -1.14
N VAL A 20 -5.76 2.08 -1.89
CA VAL A 20 -6.40 3.27 -2.45
C VAL A 20 -6.45 3.11 -3.96
N GLU A 21 -7.65 2.89 -4.50
CA GLU A 21 -7.84 2.58 -5.90
C GLU A 21 -9.24 2.99 -6.31
N ASP A 22 -9.36 3.79 -7.37
CA ASP A 22 -10.68 4.29 -7.76
C ASP A 22 -11.45 3.32 -8.65
N ASN A 23 -10.82 2.30 -9.18
CA ASN A 23 -11.47 1.32 -10.05
C ASN A 23 -11.78 0.05 -9.26
N GLU A 24 -13.05 -0.31 -9.20
CA GLU A 24 -13.49 -1.43 -8.38
C GLU A 24 -12.87 -2.76 -8.83
N ILE A 25 -12.77 -2.97 -10.12
CA ILE A 25 -12.21 -4.23 -10.63
C ILE A 25 -10.73 -4.32 -10.27
N ASN A 26 -10.00 -3.24 -10.46
CA ASN A 26 -8.58 -3.20 -10.09
C ASN A 26 -8.42 -3.40 -8.59
N ALA A 27 -9.32 -2.84 -7.79
CA ALA A 27 -9.28 -3.00 -6.34
C ALA A 27 -9.49 -4.45 -5.94
N GLU A 28 -10.40 -5.14 -6.62
CA GLU A 28 -10.63 -6.56 -6.30
C GLU A 28 -9.41 -7.40 -6.61
N ILE A 29 -8.77 -7.15 -7.75
CA ILE A 29 -7.59 -7.91 -8.14
C ILE A 29 -6.45 -7.64 -7.16
N ALA A 30 -6.20 -6.38 -6.84
CA ALA A 30 -5.13 -6.01 -5.92
C ALA A 30 -5.40 -6.58 -4.53
N THR A 31 -6.66 -6.54 -4.09
CA THR A 31 -7.03 -7.10 -2.79
C THR A 31 -6.65 -8.57 -2.69
N MET A 32 -6.97 -9.35 -3.72
CA MET A 32 -6.64 -10.77 -3.72
C MET A 32 -5.14 -10.98 -3.64
N GLN A 33 -4.38 -10.21 -4.41
CA GLN A 33 -2.93 -10.33 -4.44
C GLN A 33 -2.30 -9.97 -3.10
N ILE A 34 -2.82 -8.93 -2.46
CA ILE A 34 -2.28 -8.46 -1.18
C ILE A 34 -2.63 -9.45 -0.07
N LYS A 35 -3.84 -10.01 -0.10
CA LYS A 35 -4.24 -10.99 0.89
C LYS A 35 -3.37 -12.25 0.83
N GLU A 36 -2.92 -12.61 -0.34
CA GLU A 36 -2.04 -13.76 -0.48
C GLU A 36 -0.72 -13.58 0.25
N LEU A 37 -0.34 -12.35 0.51
CA LEU A 37 0.86 -12.06 1.29
C LEU A 37 0.64 -12.11 2.79
N GLY A 38 -0.61 -12.21 3.23
CA GLY A 38 -0.91 -12.33 4.65
C GLY A 38 -1.49 -11.07 5.28
N PHE A 39 -1.91 -10.11 4.48
CA PHE A 39 -2.55 -8.89 5.00
C PHE A 39 -4.06 -9.01 4.94
N GLU A 40 -4.72 -8.29 5.82
CA GLU A 40 -6.10 -7.92 5.59
C GLU A 40 -6.09 -6.64 4.79
N VAL A 41 -7.12 -6.42 3.99
CA VAL A 41 -7.15 -5.28 3.09
C VAL A 41 -8.38 -4.43 3.36
N GLU A 42 -8.16 -3.15 3.51
CA GLU A 42 -9.25 -2.18 3.58
C GLU A 42 -9.15 -1.30 2.34
N TRP A 43 -10.20 -1.26 1.56
CA TRP A 43 -10.22 -0.51 0.30
C TRP A 43 -10.95 0.80 0.46
N VAL A 44 -10.33 1.88 -0.05
CA VAL A 44 -11.00 3.18 -0.20
C VAL A 44 -10.84 3.62 -1.65
N ALA A 45 -11.80 4.40 -2.12
CA ALA A 45 -11.92 4.67 -3.55
C ALA A 45 -11.17 5.91 -4.03
N ASN A 46 -10.62 6.72 -3.13
CA ASN A 46 -9.90 7.92 -3.55
C ASN A 46 -8.96 8.40 -2.46
N GLY A 47 -8.12 9.36 -2.82
CA GLY A 47 -7.11 9.87 -1.91
C GLY A 47 -7.67 10.58 -0.70
N ALA A 48 -8.78 11.29 -0.87
CA ALA A 48 -9.40 12.00 0.25
C ALA A 48 -9.87 11.03 1.32
N ARG A 49 -10.47 9.91 0.90
CA ARG A 49 -10.88 8.87 1.83
C ARG A 49 -9.69 8.21 2.50
N ALA A 50 -8.60 8.06 1.77
CA ALA A 50 -7.38 7.49 2.36
C ALA A 50 -6.85 8.38 3.47
N VAL A 51 -6.78 9.68 3.24
CA VAL A 51 -6.33 10.62 4.26
C VAL A 51 -7.25 10.56 5.47
N GLU A 52 -8.54 10.55 5.24
CA GLU A 52 -9.53 10.51 6.32
C GLU A 52 -9.38 9.25 7.15
N ARG A 53 -9.31 8.10 6.50
CA ARG A 53 -9.19 6.84 7.22
C ARG A 53 -7.88 6.72 7.98
N PHE A 54 -6.78 7.15 7.35
CA PHE A 54 -5.51 7.09 8.03
C PHE A 54 -5.50 8.00 9.26
N GLY A 55 -6.13 9.16 9.16
CA GLY A 55 -6.19 10.09 10.28
C GLY A 55 -7.09 9.64 11.42
N GLU A 56 -8.14 8.85 11.10
CA GLU A 56 -9.10 8.40 12.11
C GLU A 56 -8.60 7.22 12.93
N THR A 57 -7.63 6.48 12.40
CA THR A 57 -7.19 5.25 13.05
C THR A 57 -6.02 5.52 13.97
N SER A 58 -5.78 4.60 14.90
CA SER A 58 -4.66 4.74 15.81
C SER A 58 -3.36 4.40 15.09
N ALA A 59 -2.25 4.86 15.66
CA ALA A 59 -0.94 4.57 15.10
C ALA A 59 -0.73 3.07 15.03
N GLY A 60 -0.21 2.60 13.90
CA GLY A 60 0.03 1.18 13.70
C GLY A 60 -1.16 0.40 13.18
N TYR A 61 -2.31 1.05 13.01
CA TYR A 61 -3.49 0.36 12.50
C TYR A 61 -3.23 -0.18 11.09
N TYR A 62 -2.61 0.62 10.22
CA TYR A 62 -2.22 0.16 8.89
C TYR A 62 -0.73 -0.13 8.88
N SER A 63 -0.40 -1.30 8.38
CA SER A 63 1.01 -1.70 8.21
C SER A 63 1.58 -1.25 6.89
N LEU A 64 0.71 -0.90 5.95
CA LEU A 64 1.11 -0.67 4.57
C LEU A 64 0.02 0.12 3.87
N VAL A 65 0.42 1.04 2.99
CA VAL A 65 -0.53 1.76 2.13
C VAL A 65 -0.14 1.48 0.69
N ILE A 66 -1.12 1.07 -0.12
CA ILE A 66 -0.90 0.89 -1.56
C ILE A 66 -1.76 1.91 -2.26
N MET A 67 -1.11 2.81 -3.00
CA MET A 67 -1.72 4.04 -3.47
C MET A 67 -1.64 4.15 -4.99
N ASP A 68 -2.79 4.12 -5.66
CA ASP A 68 -2.84 4.47 -7.07
C ASP A 68 -2.64 5.98 -7.18
N ILE A 69 -1.69 6.39 -8.01
CA ILE A 69 -1.39 7.81 -8.14
C ILE A 69 -2.42 8.52 -9.01
N MET A 70 -2.88 7.88 -10.08
CA MET A 70 -3.76 8.51 -11.05
C MET A 70 -5.21 8.33 -10.66
N MET A 71 -5.72 9.24 -9.86
CA MET A 71 -7.11 9.20 -9.39
C MET A 71 -7.75 10.57 -9.50
N PRO A 72 -9.07 10.63 -9.72
CA PRO A 72 -9.77 11.91 -9.68
C PRO A 72 -9.92 12.39 -8.25
N VAL A 73 -10.34 13.62 -8.08
CA VAL A 73 -10.59 14.30 -6.82
C VAL A 73 -9.30 14.66 -6.10
N MET A 74 -8.58 13.68 -5.58
CA MET A 74 -7.28 13.90 -4.97
C MET A 74 -6.35 12.79 -5.44
N ASP A 75 -5.28 13.14 -6.16
CA ASP A 75 -4.38 12.11 -6.66
C ASP A 75 -3.54 11.53 -5.53
N GLY A 76 -2.88 10.42 -5.86
CA GLY A 76 -2.16 9.67 -4.83
C GLY A 76 -0.95 10.39 -4.27
N LEU A 77 -0.31 11.25 -5.04
CA LEU A 77 0.84 12.01 -4.52
C LEU A 77 0.41 13.04 -3.51
N GLU A 78 -0.70 13.73 -3.79
CA GLU A 78 -1.22 14.70 -2.84
C GLU A 78 -1.66 14.01 -1.56
N ALA A 79 -2.36 12.88 -1.70
CA ALA A 79 -2.79 12.11 -0.54
C ALA A 79 -1.60 11.65 0.29
N THR A 80 -0.54 11.18 -0.37
CA THR A 80 0.67 10.74 0.32
C THR A 80 1.30 11.88 1.10
N ARG A 81 1.42 13.04 0.47
CA ARG A 81 1.99 14.21 1.13
C ARG A 81 1.22 14.59 2.37
N ILE A 82 -0.11 14.55 2.28
CA ILE A 82 -0.96 14.90 3.41
C ILE A 82 -0.84 13.86 4.52
N ILE A 83 -0.85 12.57 4.16
CA ILE A 83 -0.70 11.50 5.15
C ILE A 83 0.60 11.66 5.91
N ARG A 84 1.69 11.97 5.21
CA ARG A 84 3.00 12.11 5.86
C ARG A 84 3.06 13.24 6.87
N ARG A 85 2.14 14.21 6.75
CA ARG A 85 2.11 15.37 7.63
C ARG A 85 1.08 15.28 8.74
N LEU A 86 0.33 14.18 8.80
CA LEU A 86 -0.64 14.00 9.87
C LEU A 86 0.07 13.88 11.20
N ASP A 87 -0.58 14.37 12.25
CA ASP A 87 -0.04 14.31 13.61
C ASP A 87 -0.34 12.93 14.18
N LYS A 88 0.50 11.97 13.79
CA LYS A 88 0.33 10.58 14.14
C LYS A 88 1.70 9.92 14.13
N ASP A 89 1.95 9.05 15.10
CA ASP A 89 3.29 8.50 15.29
C ASP A 89 3.84 7.79 14.07
N ASP A 90 2.98 7.08 13.32
CA ASP A 90 3.45 6.31 12.17
C ASP A 90 3.26 7.03 10.85
N ALA A 91 2.80 8.28 10.85
CA ALA A 91 2.52 9.01 9.61
C ALA A 91 3.76 9.18 8.75
N ALA A 92 4.90 9.39 9.37
CA ALA A 92 6.13 9.64 8.63
C ALA A 92 6.81 8.37 8.16
N THR A 93 6.44 7.21 8.72
CA THR A 93 7.21 5.98 8.50
C THR A 93 6.41 4.85 7.86
N VAL A 94 5.09 4.91 7.84
CA VAL A 94 4.31 3.82 7.26
C VAL A 94 4.75 3.60 5.80
N PRO A 95 5.00 2.35 5.38
CA PRO A 95 5.38 2.11 3.99
C PRO A 95 4.22 2.47 3.04
N ILE A 96 4.53 3.25 2.03
CA ILE A 96 3.56 3.63 1.00
C ILE A 96 4.10 3.22 -0.36
N VAL A 97 3.38 2.32 -1.02
CA VAL A 97 3.73 1.86 -2.37
C VAL A 97 2.86 2.60 -3.35
N ALA A 98 3.47 3.35 -4.25
CA ALA A 98 2.73 4.05 -5.30
C ALA A 98 2.62 3.16 -6.52
N ILE A 99 1.43 3.13 -7.11
CA ILE A 99 1.20 2.40 -8.35
C ILE A 99 0.77 3.41 -9.41
N THR A 100 1.40 3.35 -10.58
CA THR A 100 1.11 4.30 -11.65
C THR A 100 1.31 3.66 -13.01
N ALA A 101 0.64 4.22 -14.00
CA ALA A 101 0.84 3.81 -15.40
C ALA A 101 2.04 4.51 -16.02
N ASN A 102 2.58 5.54 -15.38
CA ASN A 102 3.67 6.34 -15.92
C ASN A 102 4.98 5.99 -15.23
N ALA A 103 6.00 5.68 -16.04
CA ALA A 103 7.31 5.28 -15.50
C ALA A 103 8.40 6.30 -15.82
N PHE A 104 8.02 7.54 -16.13
CA PHE A 104 9.02 8.56 -16.44
C PHE A 104 9.85 8.91 -15.20
N PRO A 105 11.15 9.17 -15.38
CA PRO A 105 12.02 9.48 -14.23
C PRO A 105 11.50 10.62 -13.37
N GLU A 106 10.97 11.67 -13.98
CA GLU A 106 10.46 12.82 -13.20
C GLU A 106 9.24 12.43 -12.37
N ASP A 107 8.44 11.47 -12.84
CA ASP A 107 7.29 11.01 -12.08
C ASP A 107 7.72 10.21 -10.86
N LYS A 108 8.74 9.38 -11.03
CA LYS A 108 9.29 8.62 -9.91
C LYS A 108 9.89 9.55 -8.87
N GLU A 109 10.63 10.54 -9.33
CA GLU A 109 11.26 11.50 -8.43
C GLU A 109 10.22 12.25 -7.64
N ALA A 110 9.17 12.72 -8.32
CA ALA A 110 8.08 13.43 -7.64
C ALA A 110 7.40 12.54 -6.60
N SER A 111 7.25 11.25 -6.92
CA SER A 111 6.64 10.31 -5.98
C SER A 111 7.46 10.21 -4.70
N PHE A 112 8.76 10.03 -4.83
CA PHE A 112 9.62 9.90 -3.66
C PHE A 112 9.70 11.20 -2.89
N GLU A 113 9.71 12.34 -3.58
CA GLU A 113 9.73 13.64 -2.91
C GLU A 113 8.47 13.87 -2.08
N ASN A 114 7.36 13.28 -2.50
CA ASN A 114 6.11 13.41 -1.76
C ASN A 114 5.95 12.37 -0.67
N GLY A 115 6.93 11.49 -0.50
CA GLY A 115 6.95 10.58 0.63
C GLY A 115 6.61 9.13 0.33
N VAL A 116 6.55 8.76 -0.94
CA VAL A 116 6.34 7.37 -1.34
C VAL A 116 7.57 6.56 -0.97
N THR A 117 7.37 5.34 -0.47
CA THR A 117 8.47 4.48 -0.08
C THR A 117 8.96 3.62 -1.24
N ALA A 118 8.05 3.18 -2.09
CA ALA A 118 8.38 2.36 -3.25
C ALA A 118 7.41 2.68 -4.37
N PHE A 119 7.77 2.30 -5.57
CA PHE A 119 7.08 2.68 -6.78
C PHE A 119 6.95 1.45 -7.67
N ILE A 120 5.75 1.23 -8.21
CA ILE A 120 5.53 0.12 -9.13
C ILE A 120 4.74 0.61 -10.32
N THR A 121 5.10 0.14 -11.52
CA THR A 121 4.50 0.61 -12.76
C THR A 121 3.50 -0.41 -13.30
N LYS A 122 2.35 0.05 -13.74
CA LYS A 122 1.37 -0.80 -14.40
C LYS A 122 1.80 -1.05 -15.85
N PRO A 123 1.55 -2.21 -16.41
CA PRO A 123 1.00 -3.38 -15.73
C PRO A 123 2.06 -4.08 -14.90
N TYR A 124 1.67 -4.64 -13.78
CA TYR A 124 2.60 -5.39 -12.94
C TYR A 124 2.06 -6.79 -12.72
N SER A 125 2.98 -7.72 -12.47
CA SER A 125 2.59 -9.08 -12.13
C SER A 125 2.40 -9.20 -10.62
N LYS A 126 1.69 -10.24 -10.22
CA LYS A 126 1.56 -10.53 -8.79
C LYS A 126 2.94 -10.68 -8.16
N ARG A 127 3.87 -11.30 -8.86
CA ARG A 127 5.22 -11.49 -8.36
C ARG A 127 5.93 -10.17 -8.10
N GLN A 128 5.78 -9.22 -9.02
CA GLN A 128 6.41 -7.90 -8.83
C GLN A 128 5.84 -7.19 -7.62
N LEU A 129 4.53 -7.25 -7.45
CA LEU A 129 3.91 -6.64 -6.30
C LEU A 129 4.40 -7.29 -5.01
N HIS A 130 4.47 -8.62 -5.00
CA HIS A 130 4.94 -9.35 -3.82
C HIS A 130 6.39 -9.01 -3.49
N GLU A 131 7.24 -8.91 -4.51
CA GLU A 131 8.64 -8.58 -4.28
C GLU A 131 8.80 -7.19 -3.68
N VAL A 132 8.08 -6.23 -4.20
CA VAL A 132 8.17 -4.86 -3.68
C VAL A 132 7.73 -4.81 -2.23
N ILE A 133 6.59 -5.42 -1.93
CA ILE A 133 6.06 -5.39 -0.56
C ILE A 133 6.98 -6.12 0.40
N ASN A 134 7.48 -7.29 0.02
CA ASN A 134 8.37 -8.07 0.88
C ASN A 134 9.67 -7.31 1.15
N ASN A 135 10.21 -6.66 0.13
CA ASN A 135 11.43 -5.88 0.33
C ASN A 135 11.21 -4.72 1.28
N LEU A 136 10.06 -4.05 1.15
CA LEU A 136 9.74 -2.92 2.03
C LEU A 136 9.62 -3.33 3.48
N LEU A 137 9.03 -4.49 3.71
CA LEU A 137 8.80 -4.96 5.07
C LEU A 137 9.99 -5.73 5.63
N GLY A 138 11.05 -5.85 4.83
CA GLY A 138 12.26 -6.49 5.28
C GLY A 138 12.24 -8.00 5.27
N THR A 139 11.14 -8.60 4.88
CA THR A 139 11.04 -10.05 4.92
C THR A 139 11.85 -10.72 3.81
N GLY A 140 11.88 -10.11 2.64
CA GLY A 140 12.64 -10.67 1.54
C GLY A 140 14.13 -10.55 1.74
N VAL A 141 14.54 -9.51 2.45
CA VAL A 141 15.95 -9.29 2.69
C VAL A 141 16.52 -10.33 3.63
N ALA A 142 15.71 -10.79 4.56
CA ALA A 142 16.18 -11.71 5.58
C ALA A 142 16.67 -13.03 5.01
N GLU A 143 16.19 -13.41 3.86
CA GLU A 143 16.60 -14.67 3.26
C GLU A 143 17.90 -14.62 2.54
N ILE A 144 18.40 -13.47 2.32
CA ILE A 144 19.66 -13.37 1.62
C ILE A 144 20.80 -13.75 2.52
#